data_7585cfcc22d8dbe36019ec90fe595263
#
_entry.id   7585cfcc22d8dbe36019ec90fe595263
#
_cell.length_a   1.000
_cell.length_b   1.000
_cell.length_c   1.000
_cell.angle_alpha   90.00
_cell.angle_beta   90.00
_cell.angle_gamma   90.00
#
_symmetry.space_group_name_H-M   'P 1'
#
loop_
_entity.id
_entity.type
_entity.pdbx_description
1 polymer ?
#
loop_
_entity_poly.entity_id
_entity_poly.type
_entity_poly.pdbx_seq_one_letter_code
_entity_poly.pdbx_strand_id
1 'polypeptide(L)'
;LEAVNKFSKYYYKSFKINITNYPTLPSLSLAVFGNSFYDEDNKIKMIKGPIGEFIREAYFGGNVDVFVEGKEKFVSKGYHYDINSQYPNAMLKKMPKGNPIFSNNTELNYYFGFVFAKITPPSADILNNLFIQIRNKRGEITCPRVEFYRWIFTEELKQAIKFGYKAQILCGINFPKQCNEKELFGAFVNHFYEIKRNAKNAVERTIAKLMLNSLYGKFGQKDIESVMKVVSKKESEIIRRTHHYTIFAEINEDKFLIKFAGKLNSKLRKLYDEQEEEIQKLTGFTKIRGVLSAVHISCIISAYARMSINPFKNIKDNMVIYSDTDSIIVRKSLEKKFIGGDIGL
;
A
#
# COMPACT_ATOMS: atom_id res chain seq x y z
N LEU A 1 2.37 -30.18 8.66
CA LEU A 1 3.39 -30.49 7.64
C LEU A 1 2.76 -30.83 6.28
N GLU A 2 1.73 -31.70 6.23
CA GLU A 2 1.08 -32.11 4.96
C GLU A 2 0.44 -30.92 4.21
N ALA A 3 -0.26 -30.02 4.90
CA ALA A 3 -0.86 -28.83 4.30
C ALA A 3 0.19 -27.89 3.70
N VAL A 4 1.30 -27.66 4.41
CA VAL A 4 2.42 -26.85 3.93
C VAL A 4 3.07 -27.49 2.71
N ASN A 5 3.20 -28.81 2.69
CA ASN A 5 3.77 -29.55 1.57
C ASN A 5 2.86 -29.47 0.32
N LYS A 6 1.54 -29.61 0.49
CA LYS A 6 0.55 -29.41 -0.60
C LYS A 6 0.62 -27.99 -1.15
N PHE A 7 0.70 -26.99 -0.26
CA PHE A 7 0.85 -25.59 -0.60
C PHE A 7 2.13 -25.32 -1.40
N SER A 8 3.27 -25.83 -0.92
CA SER A 8 4.57 -25.71 -1.59
C SER A 8 4.54 -26.34 -3.00
N LYS A 9 4.01 -27.57 -3.12
CA LYS A 9 3.87 -28.26 -4.42
C LYS A 9 2.98 -27.50 -5.39
N TYR A 10 1.86 -26.92 -4.91
CA TYR A 10 0.96 -26.11 -5.72
C TYR A 10 1.68 -24.89 -6.30
N TYR A 11 2.37 -24.09 -5.46
CA TYR A 11 3.07 -22.89 -5.90
C TYR A 11 4.24 -23.20 -6.84
N TYR A 12 4.97 -24.27 -6.58
CA TYR A 12 6.05 -24.70 -7.48
C TYR A 12 5.51 -25.14 -8.83
N LYS A 13 4.44 -25.95 -8.85
CA LYS A 13 3.83 -26.43 -10.09
C LYS A 13 3.21 -25.30 -10.91
N SER A 14 2.45 -24.40 -10.27
CA SER A 14 1.68 -23.36 -10.94
C SER A 14 2.54 -22.14 -11.33
N PHE A 15 3.47 -21.72 -10.48
CA PHE A 15 4.21 -20.48 -10.64
C PHE A 15 5.73 -20.65 -10.71
N LYS A 16 6.26 -21.88 -10.60
CA LYS A 16 7.69 -22.19 -10.53
C LYS A 16 8.39 -21.48 -9.35
N ILE A 17 7.68 -21.28 -8.26
CA ILE A 17 8.16 -20.57 -7.07
C ILE A 17 8.34 -21.54 -5.91
N ASN A 18 9.54 -21.54 -5.32
CA ASN A 18 9.79 -22.19 -4.05
C ASN A 18 9.38 -21.23 -2.90
N ILE A 19 8.33 -21.57 -2.17
CA ILE A 19 7.78 -20.71 -1.10
C ILE A 19 8.76 -20.50 0.06
N THR A 20 9.73 -21.38 0.28
CA THR A 20 10.73 -21.27 1.35
C THR A 20 11.65 -20.05 1.17
N ASN A 21 11.77 -19.51 -0.05
CA ASN A 21 12.55 -18.32 -0.35
C ASN A 21 11.81 -17.01 0.04
N TYR A 22 10.54 -17.10 0.45
CA TYR A 22 9.71 -15.96 0.74
C TYR A 22 9.12 -16.05 2.15
N PRO A 23 9.77 -15.42 3.16
CA PRO A 23 9.40 -15.60 4.56
C PRO A 23 8.05 -14.97 4.94
N THR A 24 7.45 -14.18 4.06
CA THR A 24 6.15 -13.52 4.30
C THR A 24 5.23 -13.65 3.09
N LEU A 25 3.91 -13.72 3.34
CA LEU A 25 2.90 -13.73 2.27
C LEU A 25 2.98 -12.53 1.33
N PRO A 26 3.23 -11.28 1.78
CA PRO A 26 3.44 -10.16 0.87
C PRO A 26 4.64 -10.35 -0.08
N SER A 27 5.75 -10.94 0.39
CA SER A 27 6.89 -11.22 -0.49
C SER A 27 6.60 -12.34 -1.47
N LEU A 28 5.86 -13.38 -1.05
CA LEU A 28 5.41 -14.44 -1.93
C LEU A 28 4.43 -13.89 -2.99
N SER A 29 3.46 -13.06 -2.59
CA SER A 29 2.50 -12.46 -3.51
C SER A 29 3.18 -11.60 -4.58
N LEU A 30 4.17 -10.78 -4.19
CA LEU A 30 4.96 -9.99 -5.12
C LEU A 30 5.77 -10.88 -6.10
N ALA A 31 6.36 -11.98 -5.60
CA ALA A 31 7.10 -12.92 -6.45
C ALA A 31 6.20 -13.63 -7.46
N VAL A 32 5.00 -14.06 -7.04
CA VAL A 32 3.99 -14.65 -7.93
C VAL A 32 3.53 -13.64 -8.97
N PHE A 33 3.24 -12.40 -8.57
CA PHE A 33 2.89 -11.34 -9.49
C PHE A 33 4.00 -11.10 -10.52
N GLY A 34 5.24 -10.88 -10.05
CA GLY A 34 6.38 -10.59 -10.93
C GLY A 34 6.74 -11.73 -11.88
N ASN A 35 6.56 -12.99 -11.46
CA ASN A 35 6.98 -14.15 -12.26
C ASN A 35 5.92 -14.60 -13.27
N SER A 36 4.63 -14.38 -12.99
CA SER A 36 3.55 -15.01 -13.75
C SER A 36 2.50 -14.07 -14.32
N PHE A 37 2.44 -12.83 -13.83
CA PHE A 37 1.37 -11.89 -14.20
C PHE A 37 1.89 -10.50 -14.61
N TYR A 38 3.17 -10.21 -14.36
CA TYR A 38 3.75 -8.92 -14.68
C TYR A 38 4.22 -8.89 -16.13
N ASP A 39 3.69 -7.93 -16.86
CA ASP A 39 4.11 -7.63 -18.23
C ASP A 39 5.19 -6.53 -18.20
N GLU A 40 6.33 -6.77 -18.87
CA GLU A 40 7.44 -5.81 -18.94
C GLU A 40 7.06 -4.52 -19.70
N ASP A 41 6.08 -4.55 -20.58
CA ASP A 41 5.56 -3.36 -21.27
C ASP A 41 4.86 -2.40 -20.30
N ASN A 42 4.35 -2.93 -19.20
CA ASN A 42 3.71 -2.18 -18.10
C ASN A 42 4.66 -1.84 -16.96
N LYS A 43 5.88 -1.40 -17.27
CA LYS A 43 6.96 -1.18 -16.28
C LYS A 43 6.55 -0.30 -15.11
N ILE A 44 6.41 -0.94 -13.94
CA ILE A 44 6.35 -0.24 -12.66
C ILE A 44 7.75 0.30 -12.36
N LYS A 45 7.87 1.62 -12.26
CA LYS A 45 9.14 2.26 -11.93
C LYS A 45 9.30 2.42 -10.42
N MET A 46 10.50 2.17 -9.91
CA MET A 46 10.86 2.55 -8.56
C MET A 46 11.12 4.05 -8.54
N ILE A 47 10.40 4.76 -7.67
CA ILE A 47 10.56 6.20 -7.50
C ILE A 47 11.28 6.45 -6.19
N LYS A 48 12.48 7.03 -6.27
CA LYS A 48 13.36 7.34 -5.13
C LYS A 48 13.63 8.84 -5.05
N GLY A 49 14.33 9.24 -3.98
CA GLY A 49 14.69 10.63 -3.74
C GLY A 49 13.47 11.52 -3.40
N PRO A 50 13.58 12.84 -3.59
CA PRO A 50 12.55 13.80 -3.15
C PRO A 50 11.15 13.50 -3.68
N ILE A 51 11.02 13.07 -4.94
CA ILE A 51 9.72 12.71 -5.53
C ILE A 51 9.11 11.51 -4.80
N GLY A 52 9.92 10.52 -4.45
CA GLY A 52 9.45 9.36 -3.67
C GLY A 52 8.98 9.75 -2.28
N GLU A 53 9.64 10.69 -1.62
CA GLU A 53 9.27 11.21 -0.30
C GLU A 53 7.95 12.00 -0.37
N PHE A 54 7.77 12.87 -1.35
CA PHE A 54 6.50 13.61 -1.55
C PHE A 54 5.32 12.67 -1.77
N ILE A 55 5.51 11.61 -2.57
CA ILE A 55 4.48 10.59 -2.77
C ILE A 55 4.21 9.83 -1.46
N ARG A 56 5.24 9.58 -0.66
CA ARG A 56 5.10 8.92 0.64
C ARG A 56 4.32 9.76 1.65
N GLU A 57 4.43 11.08 1.60
CA GLU A 57 3.58 12.01 2.38
C GLU A 57 2.10 11.90 1.97
N ALA A 58 1.81 11.63 0.69
CA ALA A 58 0.46 11.39 0.21
C ALA A 58 -0.12 10.02 0.62
N TYR A 59 0.72 9.10 1.12
CA TYR A 59 0.32 7.73 1.39
C TYR A 59 -0.42 7.61 2.73
N PHE A 60 -1.72 7.40 2.67
CA PHE A 60 -2.60 7.06 3.78
C PHE A 60 -3.26 5.71 3.52
N GLY A 61 -3.53 4.96 4.60
CA GLY A 61 -4.29 3.72 4.56
C GLY A 61 -5.80 3.93 4.51
N GLY A 62 -6.55 2.93 4.92
CA GLY A 62 -7.98 3.02 5.16
C GLY A 62 -8.28 4.00 6.29
N ASN A 63 -9.52 4.47 6.35
CA ASN A 63 -9.98 5.38 7.39
C ASN A 63 -10.93 4.63 8.34
N VAL A 64 -10.71 4.81 9.64
CA VAL A 64 -11.55 4.26 10.71
C VAL A 64 -12.10 5.42 11.52
N ASP A 65 -13.42 5.56 11.54
CA ASP A 65 -14.10 6.66 12.21
C ASP A 65 -15.39 6.23 12.88
N VAL A 66 -15.67 6.83 14.05
CA VAL A 66 -16.96 6.80 14.73
C VAL A 66 -17.64 8.16 14.53
N PHE A 67 -18.82 8.17 13.92
CA PHE A 67 -19.53 9.40 13.54
C PHE A 67 -20.63 9.79 14.53
N VAL A 68 -20.89 8.97 15.55
CA VAL A 68 -21.92 9.22 16.56
C VAL A 68 -21.31 9.69 17.86
N GLU A 69 -21.78 10.84 18.37
CA GLU A 69 -21.28 11.46 19.59
C GLU A 69 -22.29 11.36 20.76
N GLY A 70 -21.79 11.42 21.99
CA GLY A 70 -22.59 11.60 23.21
C GLY A 70 -23.54 10.45 23.55
N LYS A 71 -24.78 10.77 23.92
CA LYS A 71 -25.82 9.83 24.35
C LYS A 71 -26.36 8.96 23.21
N GLU A 72 -26.16 9.36 21.96
CA GLU A 72 -26.54 8.62 20.76
C GLU A 72 -25.65 7.39 20.50
N LYS A 73 -24.67 7.13 21.37
CA LYS A 73 -23.78 5.96 21.26
C LYS A 73 -24.52 4.62 21.26
N PHE A 74 -25.74 4.58 21.79
CA PHE A 74 -26.56 3.36 21.81
C PHE A 74 -27.56 3.36 20.64
N VAL A 75 -27.11 2.86 19.50
CA VAL A 75 -27.99 2.59 18.37
C VAL A 75 -28.54 1.19 18.54
N SER A 76 -29.87 1.11 18.75
CA SER A 76 -30.56 -0.17 18.98
C SER A 76 -30.60 -1.07 17.74
N LYS A 77 -30.42 -0.50 16.54
CA LYS A 77 -30.42 -1.23 15.25
C LYS A 77 -29.52 -0.50 14.24
N GLY A 78 -28.66 -1.26 13.60
CA GLY A 78 -27.80 -0.79 12.50
C GLY A 78 -27.69 -1.85 11.42
N TYR A 79 -27.31 -1.43 10.22
CA TYR A 79 -27.04 -2.30 9.09
C TYR A 79 -25.55 -2.20 8.78
N HIS A 80 -24.87 -3.35 8.77
CA HIS A 80 -23.45 -3.45 8.46
C HIS A 80 -23.27 -3.91 7.02
N TYR A 81 -22.46 -3.18 6.28
CA TYR A 81 -22.09 -3.49 4.90
C TYR A 81 -20.57 -3.46 4.76
N ASP A 82 -20.06 -4.30 3.86
CA ASP A 82 -18.61 -4.44 3.59
C ASP A 82 -18.42 -4.52 2.07
N ILE A 83 -17.43 -3.80 1.54
CA ILE A 83 -17.16 -3.80 0.11
C ILE A 83 -16.40 -5.08 -0.27
N ASN A 84 -16.97 -5.90 -1.12
CA ASN A 84 -16.36 -7.14 -1.58
C ASN A 84 -15.01 -6.92 -2.23
N SER A 85 -13.92 -7.34 -1.53
CA SER A 85 -12.54 -7.27 -2.06
C SER A 85 -12.16 -5.84 -2.51
N GLN A 86 -12.36 -4.84 -1.65
CA GLN A 86 -12.13 -3.43 -1.94
C GLN A 86 -10.74 -3.16 -2.55
N TYR A 87 -9.64 -3.61 -1.94
CA TYR A 87 -8.29 -3.39 -2.45
C TYR A 87 -8.03 -4.10 -3.80
N PRO A 88 -8.43 -5.36 -4.00
CA PRO A 88 -8.41 -5.98 -5.32
C PRO A 88 -9.19 -5.21 -6.38
N ASN A 89 -10.37 -4.66 -6.03
CA ASN A 89 -11.13 -3.79 -6.93
C ASN A 89 -10.37 -2.49 -7.26
N ALA A 90 -9.74 -1.88 -6.26
CA ALA A 90 -8.88 -0.70 -6.45
C ALA A 90 -7.69 -0.97 -7.37
N MET A 91 -7.12 -2.19 -7.33
CA MET A 91 -6.04 -2.62 -8.22
C MET A 91 -6.47 -2.70 -9.69
N LEU A 92 -7.75 -2.86 -9.98
CA LEU A 92 -8.29 -2.91 -11.35
C LEU A 92 -8.43 -1.53 -12.01
N LYS A 93 -8.24 -0.44 -11.25
CA LYS A 93 -8.35 0.94 -11.75
C LYS A 93 -7.11 1.35 -12.55
N LYS A 94 -7.18 2.50 -13.22
CA LYS A 94 -6.05 3.09 -13.96
C LYS A 94 -4.85 3.27 -13.05
N MET A 95 -3.66 2.90 -13.53
CA MET A 95 -2.40 3.01 -12.80
C MET A 95 -1.38 3.83 -13.60
N PRO A 96 -0.44 4.51 -12.93
CA PRO A 96 0.64 5.22 -13.60
C PRO A 96 1.64 4.26 -14.23
N LYS A 97 2.20 4.66 -15.37
CA LYS A 97 3.21 3.93 -16.14
C LYS A 97 4.42 4.82 -16.42
N GLY A 98 5.61 4.28 -16.27
CA GLY A 98 6.86 4.98 -16.60
C GLY A 98 7.31 6.00 -15.55
N ASN A 99 8.07 7.00 -15.99
CA ASN A 99 8.68 7.99 -15.11
C ASN A 99 7.71 9.16 -14.83
N PRO A 100 7.63 9.65 -13.59
CA PRO A 100 6.91 10.86 -13.26
C PRO A 100 7.70 12.10 -13.68
N ILE A 101 6.97 13.20 -13.88
CA ILE A 101 7.51 14.53 -14.19
C ILE A 101 6.99 15.49 -13.12
N PHE A 102 7.89 16.21 -12.46
CA PHE A 102 7.54 17.32 -11.57
C PHE A 102 7.12 18.55 -12.40
N SER A 103 6.07 19.26 -11.98
CA SER A 103 5.55 20.42 -12.70
C SER A 103 4.94 21.44 -11.73
N ASN A 104 5.08 22.72 -12.07
CA ASN A 104 4.43 23.85 -11.37
C ASN A 104 3.10 24.24 -12.02
N ASN A 105 2.52 23.40 -12.88
CA ASN A 105 1.20 23.66 -13.44
C ASN A 105 0.15 23.70 -12.32
N THR A 106 -0.77 24.65 -12.36
CA THR A 106 -1.81 24.83 -11.34
C THR A 106 -3.16 24.21 -11.73
N GLU A 107 -3.25 23.64 -12.94
CA GLU A 107 -4.47 23.02 -13.44
C GLU A 107 -4.57 21.55 -12.99
N LEU A 108 -5.58 21.21 -12.18
CA LEU A 108 -5.75 19.85 -11.67
C LEU A 108 -5.88 18.80 -12.78
N ASN A 109 -6.54 19.13 -13.88
CA ASN A 109 -6.76 18.22 -14.99
C ASN A 109 -5.50 17.92 -15.83
N TYR A 110 -4.44 18.72 -15.65
CA TYR A 110 -3.12 18.43 -16.24
C TYR A 110 -2.50 17.15 -15.64
N TYR A 111 -2.87 16.78 -14.41
CA TYR A 111 -2.22 15.72 -13.67
C TYR A 111 -3.02 14.42 -13.67
N PHE A 112 -2.32 13.32 -13.89
CA PHE A 112 -2.64 12.01 -13.32
C PHE A 112 -1.48 11.59 -12.44
N GLY A 113 -1.61 11.77 -11.13
CA GLY A 113 -0.53 11.55 -10.16
C GLY A 113 -0.79 12.24 -8.84
N PHE A 114 0.15 13.06 -8.39
CA PHE A 114 0.06 13.68 -7.07
C PHE A 114 0.23 15.19 -7.19
N VAL A 115 -0.55 15.94 -6.44
CA VAL A 115 -0.42 17.39 -6.35
C VAL A 115 -0.20 17.81 -4.90
N PHE A 116 0.62 18.84 -4.69
CA PHE A 116 0.67 19.59 -3.45
C PHE A 116 -0.36 20.69 -3.52
N ALA A 117 -1.34 20.62 -2.65
CA ALA A 117 -2.47 21.52 -2.71
C ALA A 117 -2.80 22.13 -1.34
N LYS A 118 -3.26 23.37 -1.37
CA LYS A 118 -3.99 24.02 -0.29
C LYS A 118 -5.44 23.57 -0.40
N ILE A 119 -5.96 22.92 0.63
CA ILE A 119 -7.29 22.29 0.63
C ILE A 119 -8.14 22.95 1.70
N THR A 120 -9.32 23.45 1.29
CA THR A 120 -10.31 24.03 2.19
C THR A 120 -11.50 23.08 2.28
N PRO A 121 -11.76 22.46 3.44
CA PRO A 121 -12.91 21.60 3.64
C PRO A 121 -14.24 22.36 3.54
N PRO A 122 -15.33 21.71 3.12
CA PRO A 122 -16.66 22.32 3.17
C PRO A 122 -17.15 22.47 4.61
N SER A 123 -18.15 23.35 4.81
CA SER A 123 -18.87 23.49 6.07
C SER A 123 -19.69 22.22 6.41
N ALA A 124 -20.12 22.09 7.67
CA ALA A 124 -20.82 20.90 8.14
C ALA A 124 -22.20 20.70 7.49
N ASP A 125 -22.87 21.79 7.11
CA ASP A 125 -24.14 21.78 6.39
C ASP A 125 -24.01 21.24 4.95
N ILE A 126 -22.84 21.39 4.32
CA ILE A 126 -22.55 20.83 2.99
C ILE A 126 -22.08 19.37 3.10
N LEU A 127 -21.16 19.07 4.03
CA LEU A 127 -20.59 17.74 4.21
C LEU A 127 -20.34 17.45 5.69
N ASN A 128 -21.16 16.58 6.27
CA ASN A 128 -21.07 16.27 7.69
C ASN A 128 -19.79 15.49 8.03
N ASN A 129 -19.53 14.42 7.30
CA ASN A 129 -18.40 13.53 7.57
C ASN A 129 -17.26 13.80 6.58
N LEU A 130 -16.23 14.49 7.06
CA LEU A 130 -15.02 14.74 6.28
C LEU A 130 -14.22 13.45 6.09
N PHE A 131 -13.47 13.35 4.97
CA PHE A 131 -12.75 12.13 4.63
C PHE A 131 -11.32 12.34 4.12
N ILE A 132 -10.90 13.60 3.89
CA ILE A 132 -9.50 13.87 3.53
C ILE A 132 -8.66 13.88 4.79
N GLN A 133 -7.76 12.90 4.88
CA GLN A 133 -6.90 12.65 6.03
C GLN A 133 -5.65 13.53 6.01
N ILE A 134 -5.22 13.99 7.17
CA ILE A 134 -3.89 14.56 7.41
C ILE A 134 -3.22 13.88 8.60
N ARG A 135 -1.90 14.04 8.74
CA ARG A 135 -1.17 13.73 9.97
C ARG A 135 -0.92 15.00 10.75
N ASN A 136 -1.36 15.03 11.99
CA ASN A 136 -1.05 16.14 12.88
C ASN A 136 0.41 16.07 13.37
N LYS A 137 0.85 17.07 14.14
CA LYS A 137 2.22 17.12 14.69
C LYS A 137 2.59 15.92 15.59
N ARG A 138 1.60 15.21 16.13
CA ARG A 138 1.79 14.00 16.95
C ARG A 138 1.81 12.72 16.11
N GLY A 139 1.61 12.82 14.78
CA GLY A 139 1.54 11.67 13.88
C GLY A 139 0.16 11.01 13.81
N GLU A 140 -0.85 11.54 14.54
CA GLU A 140 -2.22 11.03 14.52
C GLU A 140 -2.92 11.42 13.22
N ILE A 141 -3.78 10.53 12.72
CA ILE A 141 -4.56 10.77 11.50
C ILE A 141 -5.90 11.42 11.89
N THR A 142 -6.23 12.50 11.21
CA THR A 142 -7.48 13.24 11.41
C THR A 142 -7.99 13.83 10.10
N CYS A 143 -9.28 14.14 10.04
CA CYS A 143 -9.93 14.86 8.93
C CYS A 143 -10.38 16.25 9.42
N PRO A 144 -9.51 17.28 9.31
CA PRO A 144 -9.78 18.59 9.92
C PRO A 144 -10.83 19.38 9.15
N ARG A 145 -11.56 20.27 9.87
CA ARG A 145 -12.46 21.27 9.27
C ARG A 145 -11.80 22.63 9.00
N VAL A 146 -10.51 22.74 9.24
CA VAL A 146 -9.70 23.93 8.91
C VAL A 146 -8.92 23.69 7.65
N GLU A 147 -8.49 24.77 7.02
CA GLU A 147 -7.63 24.72 5.84
C GLU A 147 -6.28 24.07 6.13
N PHE A 148 -5.78 23.28 5.19
CA PHE A 148 -4.50 22.58 5.32
C PHE A 148 -3.81 22.39 3.97
N TYR A 149 -2.53 22.04 4.04
CA TYR A 149 -1.68 21.72 2.88
C TYR A 149 -1.28 20.27 2.92
N ARG A 150 -1.32 19.57 1.79
CA ARG A 150 -0.79 18.20 1.66
C ARG A 150 -0.56 17.77 0.22
N TRP A 151 0.26 16.74 0.06
CA TRP A 151 0.29 15.94 -1.15
C TRP A 151 -0.92 15.01 -1.20
N ILE A 152 -1.57 14.93 -2.35
CA ILE A 152 -2.76 14.09 -2.53
C ILE A 152 -2.82 13.54 -3.97
N PHE A 153 -3.36 12.32 -4.12
CA PHE A 153 -3.65 11.74 -5.42
C PHE A 153 -4.74 12.54 -6.14
N THR A 154 -4.53 12.84 -7.41
CA THR A 154 -5.39 13.75 -8.17
C THR A 154 -6.82 13.28 -8.30
N GLU A 155 -7.06 11.98 -8.50
CA GLU A 155 -8.43 11.47 -8.62
C GLU A 155 -9.17 11.54 -7.28
N GLU A 156 -8.48 11.31 -6.15
CA GLU A 156 -9.05 11.48 -4.81
C GLU A 156 -9.43 12.95 -4.57
N LEU A 157 -8.59 13.89 -5.00
CA LEU A 157 -8.89 15.32 -4.90
C LEU A 157 -10.05 15.73 -5.81
N LYS A 158 -10.12 15.21 -7.04
CA LYS A 158 -11.26 15.43 -7.95
C LYS A 158 -12.58 14.92 -7.33
N GLN A 159 -12.55 13.77 -6.67
CA GLN A 159 -13.71 13.28 -5.93
C GLN A 159 -14.07 14.23 -4.78
N ALA A 160 -13.10 14.65 -3.98
CA ALA A 160 -13.33 15.56 -2.85
C ALA A 160 -13.97 16.90 -3.30
N ILE A 161 -13.52 17.45 -4.43
CA ILE A 161 -14.11 18.67 -5.00
C ILE A 161 -15.61 18.48 -5.32
N LYS A 162 -16.01 17.31 -5.81
CA LYS A 162 -17.44 16.99 -6.04
C LYS A 162 -18.25 16.94 -4.74
N PHE A 163 -17.60 16.70 -3.61
CA PHE A 163 -18.19 16.74 -2.26
C PHE A 163 -18.06 18.11 -1.58
N GLY A 164 -17.68 19.16 -2.30
CA GLY A 164 -17.65 20.53 -1.82
C GLY A 164 -16.30 21.02 -1.26
N TYR A 165 -15.25 20.21 -1.29
CA TYR A 165 -13.90 20.70 -0.99
C TYR A 165 -13.45 21.70 -2.05
N LYS A 166 -12.70 22.72 -1.64
CA LYS A 166 -12.00 23.64 -2.54
C LYS A 166 -10.51 23.35 -2.50
N ALA A 167 -9.83 23.47 -3.63
CA ALA A 167 -8.40 23.22 -3.70
C ALA A 167 -7.71 24.27 -4.59
N GLN A 168 -6.52 24.70 -4.15
CA GLN A 168 -5.58 25.49 -4.92
C GLN A 168 -4.32 24.65 -5.12
N ILE A 169 -4.00 24.30 -6.36
CA ILE A 169 -2.81 23.52 -6.71
C ILE A 169 -1.60 24.44 -6.69
N LEU A 170 -0.51 24.00 -6.06
CA LEU A 170 0.75 24.73 -6.00
C LEU A 170 1.81 24.12 -6.94
N CYS A 171 1.91 22.81 -6.96
CA CYS A 171 2.78 22.04 -7.85
C CYS A 171 2.32 20.59 -7.86
N GLY A 172 2.94 19.75 -8.70
CA GLY A 172 2.57 18.35 -8.74
C GLY A 172 3.57 17.44 -9.44
N ILE A 173 3.28 16.15 -9.33
CA ILE A 173 4.00 15.03 -9.92
C ILE A 173 3.05 14.36 -10.89
N ASN A 174 3.28 14.53 -12.18
CA ASN A 174 2.46 13.96 -13.24
C ASN A 174 3.06 12.68 -13.80
N PHE A 175 2.22 11.69 -14.06
CA PHE A 175 2.57 10.51 -14.85
C PHE A 175 1.92 10.63 -16.24
N PRO A 176 2.68 11.05 -17.25
CA PRO A 176 2.12 11.26 -18.61
C PRO A 176 1.60 9.97 -19.24
N LYS A 177 2.14 8.83 -18.83
CA LYS A 177 1.72 7.52 -19.31
C LYS A 177 0.94 6.78 -18.22
N GLN A 178 -0.11 6.09 -18.63
CA GLN A 178 -1.01 5.35 -17.75
C GLN A 178 -1.32 3.97 -18.36
N CYS A 179 -1.51 2.98 -17.50
CA CYS A 179 -2.17 1.73 -17.86
C CYS A 179 -3.68 1.92 -17.84
N ASN A 180 -4.39 1.28 -18.74
CA ASN A 180 -5.85 1.23 -18.69
C ASN A 180 -6.34 0.45 -17.46
N GLU A 181 -7.64 0.51 -17.22
CA GLU A 181 -8.26 -0.35 -16.19
C GLU A 181 -7.98 -1.81 -16.51
N LYS A 182 -7.70 -2.59 -15.45
CA LYS A 182 -7.34 -4.02 -15.49
C LYS A 182 -6.02 -4.37 -16.19
N GLU A 183 -5.36 -3.44 -16.88
CA GLU A 183 -4.16 -3.73 -17.68
C GLU A 183 -3.01 -4.20 -16.79
N LEU A 184 -2.72 -3.52 -15.68
CA LEU A 184 -1.57 -3.85 -14.83
C LEU A 184 -1.80 -5.07 -13.91
N PHE A 185 -2.95 -5.13 -13.24
CA PHE A 185 -3.20 -6.14 -12.20
C PHE A 185 -4.34 -7.10 -12.54
N GLY A 186 -5.04 -6.92 -13.66
CA GLY A 186 -6.26 -7.66 -13.96
C GLY A 186 -6.06 -9.17 -13.99
N ALA A 187 -5.01 -9.65 -14.63
CA ALA A 187 -4.71 -11.09 -14.71
C ALA A 187 -4.48 -11.69 -13.31
N PHE A 188 -3.71 -11.01 -12.45
CA PHE A 188 -3.46 -11.45 -11.08
C PHE A 188 -4.74 -11.43 -10.23
N VAL A 189 -5.49 -10.32 -10.28
CA VAL A 189 -6.72 -10.17 -9.49
C VAL A 189 -7.75 -11.20 -9.90
N ASN A 190 -7.99 -11.37 -11.21
CA ASN A 190 -8.96 -12.34 -11.72
C ASN A 190 -8.59 -13.77 -11.32
N HIS A 191 -7.32 -14.16 -11.46
CA HIS A 191 -6.86 -15.49 -11.10
C HIS A 191 -7.15 -15.83 -9.63
N PHE A 192 -6.73 -14.98 -8.70
CA PHE A 192 -6.93 -15.26 -7.28
C PHE A 192 -8.37 -15.02 -6.81
N TYR A 193 -9.11 -14.11 -7.47
CA TYR A 193 -10.53 -13.91 -7.20
C TYR A 193 -11.36 -15.14 -7.59
N GLU A 194 -11.07 -15.76 -8.74
CA GLU A 194 -11.70 -17.01 -9.16
C GLU A 194 -11.40 -18.17 -8.20
N ILE A 195 -10.16 -18.32 -7.74
CA ILE A 195 -9.81 -19.30 -6.72
C ILE A 195 -10.61 -19.04 -5.43
N LYS A 196 -10.68 -17.78 -4.97
CA LYS A 196 -11.44 -17.39 -3.77
C LYS A 196 -12.93 -17.72 -3.93
N ARG A 197 -13.52 -17.45 -5.09
CA ARG A 197 -14.93 -17.66 -5.38
C ARG A 197 -15.30 -19.14 -5.46
N ASN A 198 -14.45 -19.94 -6.11
CA ASN A 198 -14.69 -21.36 -6.37
C ASN A 198 -14.01 -22.27 -5.33
N ALA A 199 -13.47 -21.73 -4.24
CA ALA A 199 -12.75 -22.48 -3.21
C ALA A 199 -13.61 -23.59 -2.60
N LYS A 200 -13.06 -24.81 -2.56
CA LYS A 200 -13.73 -26.00 -2.02
C LYS A 200 -13.69 -26.06 -0.49
N ASN A 201 -12.83 -25.28 0.13
CA ASN A 201 -12.65 -25.25 1.59
C ASN A 201 -12.19 -23.86 2.07
N ALA A 202 -12.30 -23.63 3.37
CA ALA A 202 -11.96 -22.36 4.00
C ALA A 202 -10.46 -21.98 3.87
N VAL A 203 -9.57 -22.96 3.83
CA VAL A 203 -8.11 -22.74 3.72
C VAL A 203 -7.77 -22.18 2.35
N GLU A 204 -8.25 -22.80 1.28
CA GLU A 204 -8.05 -22.34 -0.10
C GLU A 204 -8.59 -20.92 -0.29
N ARG A 205 -9.81 -20.65 0.19
CA ARG A 205 -10.42 -19.31 0.17
C ARG A 205 -9.56 -18.28 0.91
N THR A 206 -9.06 -18.64 2.11
CA THR A 206 -8.24 -17.75 2.93
C THR A 206 -6.92 -17.43 2.25
N ILE A 207 -6.25 -18.42 1.68
CA ILE A 207 -4.99 -18.24 0.96
C ILE A 207 -5.17 -17.28 -0.23
N ALA A 208 -6.20 -17.51 -1.05
CA ALA A 208 -6.49 -16.64 -2.19
C ALA A 208 -6.80 -15.20 -1.73
N LYS A 209 -7.58 -15.02 -0.65
CA LYS A 209 -7.84 -13.71 -0.04
C LYS A 209 -6.55 -13.03 0.43
N LEU A 210 -5.67 -13.78 1.08
CA LEU A 210 -4.39 -13.26 1.58
C LEU A 210 -3.46 -12.86 0.43
N MET A 211 -3.39 -13.63 -0.66
CA MET A 211 -2.61 -13.27 -1.86
C MET A 211 -3.09 -11.96 -2.46
N LEU A 212 -4.40 -11.79 -2.63
CA LEU A 212 -5.01 -10.56 -3.14
C LEU A 212 -4.70 -9.35 -2.27
N ASN A 213 -4.82 -9.48 -0.96
CA ASN A 213 -4.69 -8.35 -0.04
C ASN A 213 -3.22 -8.01 0.30
N SER A 214 -2.29 -8.91 0.04
CA SER A 214 -0.89 -8.73 0.43
C SER A 214 -0.05 -7.98 -0.61
N LEU A 215 -0.44 -8.03 -1.89
CA LEU A 215 0.38 -7.52 -2.98
C LEU A 215 0.57 -6.02 -2.92
N TYR A 216 -0.51 -5.25 -2.81
CA TYR A 216 -0.44 -3.79 -2.89
C TYR A 216 0.39 -3.17 -1.77
N GLY A 217 0.28 -3.69 -0.54
CA GLY A 217 1.05 -3.21 0.61
C GLY A 217 2.55 -3.40 0.43
N LYS A 218 2.96 -4.43 -0.30
CA LYS A 218 4.38 -4.70 -0.56
C LYS A 218 5.03 -3.61 -1.42
N PHE A 219 4.31 -3.01 -2.35
CA PHE A 219 4.81 -1.86 -3.13
C PHE A 219 5.04 -0.61 -2.27
N GLY A 220 4.28 -0.44 -1.18
CA GLY A 220 4.40 0.68 -0.25
C GLY A 220 5.42 0.49 0.87
N GLN A 221 6.08 -0.67 0.94
CA GLN A 221 7.05 -0.95 1.97
C GLN A 221 8.19 0.08 1.94
N LYS A 222 8.58 0.58 3.13
CA LYS A 222 9.77 1.42 3.26
C LYS A 222 11.01 0.60 2.97
N ASP A 223 12.02 1.25 2.39
CA ASP A 223 13.34 0.64 2.27
C ASP A 223 13.83 0.23 3.66
N ILE A 224 14.50 -0.91 3.74
CA ILE A 224 15.09 -1.37 4.99
C ILE A 224 16.30 -0.49 5.27
N GLU A 225 16.14 0.46 6.20
CA GLU A 225 17.23 1.37 6.59
C GLU A 225 18.27 0.65 7.44
N SER A 226 17.87 -0.38 8.16
CA SER A 226 18.76 -1.18 8.99
C SER A 226 18.27 -2.62 9.14
N VAL A 227 19.23 -3.53 9.28
CA VAL A 227 18.99 -4.96 9.53
C VAL A 227 19.50 -5.27 10.92
N MET A 228 18.73 -6.05 11.70
CA MET A 228 19.16 -6.61 12.97
C MET A 228 19.40 -8.12 12.76
N LYS A 229 20.59 -8.59 13.07
CA LYS A 229 21.00 -9.98 12.84
C LYS A 229 21.87 -10.48 13.99
N VAL A 230 21.69 -11.75 14.34
CA VAL A 230 22.68 -12.49 15.15
C VAL A 230 23.78 -12.95 14.22
N VAL A 231 25.00 -12.56 14.50
CA VAL A 231 26.17 -12.82 13.64
C VAL A 231 27.31 -13.44 14.45
N SER A 232 28.18 -14.18 13.79
CA SER A 232 29.43 -14.67 14.37
C SER A 232 30.44 -13.53 14.58
N LYS A 233 31.47 -13.76 15.37
CA LYS A 233 32.57 -12.81 15.57
C LYS A 233 33.20 -12.38 14.26
N LYS A 234 33.47 -13.34 13.35
CA LYS A 234 34.04 -13.08 12.02
C LYS A 234 33.13 -12.21 11.16
N GLU A 235 31.81 -12.50 11.13
CA GLU A 235 30.82 -11.69 10.40
C GLU A 235 30.71 -10.30 11.01
N SER A 236 30.79 -10.19 12.36
CA SER A 236 30.72 -8.90 13.05
C SER A 236 31.86 -7.98 12.65
N GLU A 237 33.08 -8.52 12.49
CA GLU A 237 34.25 -7.75 12.05
C GLU A 237 34.11 -7.23 10.62
N ILE A 238 33.52 -8.03 9.72
CA ILE A 238 33.22 -7.64 8.35
C ILE A 238 32.19 -6.50 8.34
N ILE A 239 31.09 -6.65 9.10
CA ILE A 239 30.04 -5.63 9.21
C ILE A 239 30.61 -4.33 9.77
N ARG A 240 31.48 -4.39 10.78
CA ARG A 240 32.15 -3.22 11.38
C ARG A 240 32.97 -2.44 10.36
N ARG A 241 33.59 -3.10 9.40
CA ARG A 241 34.40 -2.49 8.35
C ARG A 241 33.60 -1.94 7.18
N THR A 242 32.40 -2.52 6.93
CA THR A 242 31.63 -2.30 5.69
C THR A 242 30.36 -1.48 5.87
N HIS A 243 29.80 -1.42 7.08
CA HIS A 243 28.51 -0.79 7.36
C HIS A 243 28.55 0.14 8.57
N HIS A 244 27.63 1.10 8.63
CA HIS A 244 27.29 1.75 9.89
C HIS A 244 26.56 0.77 10.78
N TYR A 245 27.06 0.51 11.99
CA TYR A 245 26.53 -0.53 12.87
C TYR A 245 26.36 -0.05 14.30
N THR A 246 25.51 -0.75 15.05
CA THR A 246 25.39 -0.67 16.50
C THR A 246 25.34 -2.09 17.04
N ILE A 247 26.18 -2.42 18.00
CA ILE A 247 26.10 -3.67 18.77
C ILE A 247 24.99 -3.50 19.79
N PHE A 248 23.97 -4.39 19.73
CA PHE A 248 22.87 -4.39 20.69
C PHE A 248 23.16 -5.26 21.90
N ALA A 249 23.74 -6.45 21.68
CA ALA A 249 24.12 -7.36 22.76
C ALA A 249 25.20 -8.32 22.28
N GLU A 250 26.09 -8.68 23.18
CA GLU A 250 26.94 -9.86 23.09
C GLU A 250 26.15 -11.04 23.68
N ILE A 251 25.85 -12.03 22.83
CA ILE A 251 25.08 -13.22 23.25
C ILE A 251 26.03 -14.21 23.92
N ASN A 252 27.22 -14.36 23.35
CA ASN A 252 28.37 -15.10 23.90
C ASN A 252 29.66 -14.66 23.18
N GLU A 253 30.79 -15.28 23.50
CA GLU A 253 32.10 -14.93 22.94
C GLU A 253 32.16 -14.98 21.41
N ASP A 254 31.29 -15.77 20.76
CA ASP A 254 31.26 -15.98 19.32
C ASP A 254 30.04 -15.36 18.63
N LYS A 255 29.03 -14.89 19.36
CA LYS A 255 27.76 -14.39 18.77
C LYS A 255 27.37 -13.02 19.29
N PHE A 256 27.02 -12.16 18.36
CA PHE A 256 26.63 -10.76 18.61
C PHE A 256 25.30 -10.46 17.94
N LEU A 257 24.40 -9.75 18.63
CA LEU A 257 23.24 -9.12 18.03
C LEU A 257 23.65 -7.74 17.54
N ILE A 258 23.70 -7.56 16.23
CA ILE A 258 24.14 -6.31 15.59
C ILE A 258 23.00 -5.73 14.76
N LYS A 259 22.77 -4.42 14.91
CA LYS A 259 21.98 -3.63 13.97
C LYS A 259 22.94 -2.86 13.07
N PHE A 260 22.74 -2.93 11.77
CA PHE A 260 23.57 -2.24 10.80
C PHE A 260 22.76 -1.68 9.64
N ALA A 261 23.23 -0.61 9.02
CA ALA A 261 22.55 0.02 7.90
C ALA A 261 22.67 -0.86 6.64
N GLY A 262 21.57 -1.02 5.91
CA GLY A 262 21.55 -1.79 4.66
C GLY A 262 22.26 -1.10 3.48
N LYS A 263 22.79 0.11 3.67
CA LYS A 263 23.54 0.86 2.66
C LYS A 263 25.05 0.76 2.96
N LEU A 264 25.80 0.24 2.02
CA LEU A 264 27.25 0.31 2.04
C LEU A 264 27.74 1.78 2.00
N ASN A 265 28.78 2.09 2.75
CA ASN A 265 29.52 3.33 2.62
C ASN A 265 29.94 3.51 1.14
N SER A 266 29.83 4.72 0.59
CA SER A 266 30.04 5.01 -0.83
C SER A 266 31.45 4.61 -1.36
N LYS A 267 32.48 4.62 -0.49
CA LYS A 267 33.84 4.15 -0.82
C LYS A 267 33.88 2.61 -0.97
N LEU A 268 33.04 1.89 -0.26
CA LEU A 268 33.02 0.43 -0.27
C LEU A 268 32.08 -0.13 -1.34
N ARG A 269 31.23 0.70 -1.92
CA ARG A 269 30.34 0.29 -3.01
C ARG A 269 31.12 -0.17 -4.25
N LYS A 270 32.24 0.48 -4.56
CA LYS A 270 33.15 0.06 -5.66
C LYS A 270 33.81 -1.29 -5.38
N LEU A 271 34.31 -1.49 -4.14
CA LEU A 271 34.87 -2.76 -3.71
C LEU A 271 33.84 -3.89 -3.65
N TYR A 272 32.56 -3.55 -3.36
CA TYR A 272 31.47 -4.49 -3.33
C TYR A 272 31.09 -5.01 -4.73
N ASP A 273 31.10 -4.13 -5.72
CA ASP A 273 30.82 -4.50 -7.12
C ASP A 273 31.91 -5.45 -7.68
N GLU A 274 33.14 -5.36 -7.15
CA GLU A 274 34.27 -6.23 -7.53
C GLU A 274 34.32 -7.58 -6.76
N GLN A 275 33.71 -7.66 -5.57
CA GLN A 275 33.75 -8.83 -4.69
C GLN A 275 32.34 -9.32 -4.27
N GLU A 276 31.34 -9.04 -5.08
CA GLU A 276 29.92 -9.22 -4.76
C GLU A 276 29.58 -10.64 -4.30
N GLU A 277 30.12 -11.68 -4.93
CA GLU A 277 29.83 -13.08 -4.59
C GLU A 277 30.38 -13.52 -3.23
N GLU A 278 31.54 -13.03 -2.85
CA GLU A 278 32.21 -13.42 -1.60
C GLU A 278 31.55 -12.73 -0.40
N ILE A 279 31.20 -11.44 -0.55
CA ILE A 279 30.49 -10.66 0.47
C ILE A 279 29.06 -11.18 0.64
N GLN A 280 28.42 -11.62 -0.44
CA GLN A 280 27.11 -12.21 -0.43
C GLN A 280 27.08 -13.55 0.34
N LYS A 281 28.10 -14.39 0.14
CA LYS A 281 28.26 -15.64 0.91
C LYS A 281 28.52 -15.39 2.39
N LEU A 282 29.36 -14.40 2.71
CA LEU A 282 29.77 -14.08 4.09
C LEU A 282 28.71 -13.33 4.89
N THR A 283 27.95 -12.42 4.26
CA THR A 283 26.95 -11.61 4.97
C THR A 283 25.55 -12.15 4.91
N GLY A 284 25.30 -13.14 4.06
CA GLY A 284 23.95 -13.63 3.76
C GLY A 284 23.06 -12.56 3.12
N PHE A 285 23.65 -11.42 2.70
CA PHE A 285 23.00 -10.47 1.84
C PHE A 285 22.93 -11.04 0.44
N THR A 286 21.89 -11.80 0.17
CA THR A 286 21.40 -11.82 -1.20
C THR A 286 21.20 -10.36 -1.59
N LYS A 287 21.72 -9.95 -2.76
CA LYS A 287 21.28 -8.72 -3.43
C LYS A 287 19.79 -8.69 -3.23
N ILE A 288 19.29 -7.89 -2.27
CA ILE A 288 17.88 -7.63 -2.16
C ILE A 288 17.65 -6.89 -3.46
N ARG A 289 17.27 -7.64 -4.50
CA ARG A 289 16.73 -7.07 -5.74
C ARG A 289 15.71 -6.09 -5.22
N GLY A 290 16.07 -4.80 -5.29
CA GLY A 290 15.54 -3.79 -4.41
C GLY A 290 14.07 -4.04 -4.26
N VAL A 291 13.59 -4.21 -3.03
CA VAL A 291 12.15 -4.34 -2.79
C VAL A 291 11.56 -3.29 -3.69
N LEU A 292 10.70 -3.70 -4.63
CA LEU A 292 10.10 -2.79 -5.59
C LEU A 292 9.26 -1.80 -4.79
N SER A 293 9.94 -0.79 -4.23
CA SER A 293 9.33 0.31 -3.48
C SER A 293 8.69 1.22 -4.52
N ALA A 294 7.57 0.77 -5.04
CA ALA A 294 6.73 1.54 -5.93
C ALA A 294 5.62 2.19 -5.10
N VAL A 295 6.02 3.04 -4.15
CA VAL A 295 5.12 3.67 -3.18
C VAL A 295 3.93 4.37 -3.85
N HIS A 296 4.11 4.91 -5.06
CA HIS A 296 3.04 5.53 -5.85
C HIS A 296 1.92 4.54 -6.18
N ILE A 297 2.24 3.29 -6.52
CA ILE A 297 1.24 2.24 -6.78
C ILE A 297 0.43 1.95 -5.53
N SER A 298 1.09 1.70 -4.40
CA SER A 298 0.42 1.43 -3.13
C SER A 298 -0.44 2.62 -2.67
N CYS A 299 0.07 3.85 -2.82
CA CYS A 299 -0.63 5.07 -2.48
C CYS A 299 -1.91 5.24 -3.31
N ILE A 300 -1.83 5.03 -4.63
CA ILE A 300 -2.96 5.13 -5.57
C ILE A 300 -4.01 4.05 -5.29
N ILE A 301 -3.60 2.80 -5.04
CA ILE A 301 -4.52 1.72 -4.70
C ILE A 301 -5.27 2.07 -3.40
N SER A 302 -4.56 2.55 -2.37
CA SER A 302 -5.19 2.97 -1.12
C SER A 302 -6.12 4.18 -1.30
N ALA A 303 -5.78 5.11 -2.18
CA ALA A 303 -6.65 6.24 -2.51
C ALA A 303 -7.93 5.76 -3.22
N TYR A 304 -7.84 4.89 -4.22
CA TYR A 304 -9.02 4.31 -4.86
C TYR A 304 -9.88 3.51 -3.89
N ALA A 305 -9.27 2.79 -2.95
CA ALA A 305 -10.00 2.09 -1.89
C ALA A 305 -10.80 3.09 -1.02
N ARG A 306 -10.17 4.20 -0.55
CA ARG A 306 -10.91 5.26 0.17
C ARG A 306 -12.02 5.88 -0.68
N MET A 307 -11.74 6.12 -1.96
CA MET A 307 -12.72 6.69 -2.90
C MET A 307 -13.97 5.82 -3.05
N SER A 308 -13.87 4.50 -2.92
CA SER A 308 -15.02 3.60 -3.02
C SER A 308 -15.94 3.69 -1.81
N ILE A 309 -15.42 3.93 -0.60
CA ILE A 309 -16.22 4.02 0.63
C ILE A 309 -16.69 5.45 0.95
N ASN A 310 -15.98 6.50 0.51
CA ASN A 310 -16.29 7.88 0.82
C ASN A 310 -17.73 8.32 0.49
N PRO A 311 -18.35 7.92 -0.65
CA PRO A 311 -19.75 8.25 -0.93
C PRO A 311 -20.72 7.74 0.14
N PHE A 312 -20.44 6.58 0.73
CA PHE A 312 -21.28 5.97 1.73
C PHE A 312 -21.17 6.63 3.10
N LYS A 313 -20.11 7.39 3.37
CA LYS A 313 -19.94 8.16 4.63
C LYS A 313 -20.90 9.36 4.71
N ASN A 314 -21.48 9.79 3.59
CA ASN A 314 -22.35 10.95 3.51
C ASN A 314 -23.61 10.63 2.69
N ILE A 315 -24.23 9.47 2.92
CA ILE A 315 -25.46 9.10 2.26
C ILE A 315 -26.59 10.03 2.74
N LYS A 316 -27.28 10.64 1.79
CA LYS A 316 -28.42 11.50 2.07
C LYS A 316 -29.49 10.74 2.85
N ASP A 317 -30.05 11.37 3.86
CA ASP A 317 -31.14 10.86 4.70
C ASP A 317 -30.83 9.53 5.44
N ASN A 318 -29.54 9.20 5.58
CA ASN A 318 -29.07 8.06 6.37
C ASN A 318 -27.97 8.49 7.34
N MET A 319 -28.04 8.00 8.57
CA MET A 319 -27.04 8.25 9.59
C MET A 319 -25.94 7.21 9.49
N VAL A 320 -24.73 7.66 9.32
CA VAL A 320 -23.55 6.82 9.41
C VAL A 320 -23.10 6.75 10.86
N ILE A 321 -22.93 5.54 11.38
CA ILE A 321 -22.57 5.27 12.78
C ILE A 321 -21.07 5.05 12.88
N TYR A 322 -20.51 4.20 12.00
CA TYR A 322 -19.12 3.75 12.03
C TYR A 322 -18.66 3.40 10.62
N SER A 323 -17.38 3.58 10.35
CA SER A 323 -16.73 3.11 9.12
C SER A 323 -15.33 2.58 9.46
N ASP A 324 -14.97 1.44 8.87
CA ASP A 324 -13.64 0.85 8.96
C ASP A 324 -13.18 0.37 7.60
N THR A 325 -12.28 1.12 7.00
CA THR A 325 -11.59 0.78 5.75
C THR A 325 -12.54 0.48 4.58
N ASP A 326 -13.16 -0.69 4.54
CA ASP A 326 -14.05 -1.22 3.51
C ASP A 326 -15.47 -1.49 4.02
N SER A 327 -15.73 -1.21 5.29
CA SER A 327 -17.04 -1.43 5.90
C SER A 327 -17.67 -0.16 6.44
N ILE A 328 -18.99 -0.19 6.55
CA ILE A 328 -19.79 0.89 7.10
C ILE A 328 -21.00 0.35 7.88
N ILE A 329 -21.29 1.01 9.00
CA ILE A 329 -22.52 0.77 9.76
C ILE A 329 -23.42 2.00 9.61
N VAL A 330 -24.63 1.78 9.11
CA VAL A 330 -25.62 2.83 8.86
C VAL A 330 -26.93 2.53 9.57
N ARG A 331 -27.75 3.56 9.81
CA ARG A 331 -29.01 3.44 10.54
C ARG A 331 -30.13 2.81 9.70
N LYS A 332 -30.16 3.12 8.40
CA LYS A 332 -31.16 2.59 7.45
C LYS A 332 -30.47 1.67 6.45
N SER A 333 -31.19 0.67 5.93
CA SER A 333 -30.67 -0.20 4.88
C SER A 333 -30.28 0.60 3.63
N LEU A 334 -29.21 0.16 2.98
CA LEU A 334 -28.83 0.68 1.67
C LEU A 334 -29.80 0.22 0.59
N GLU A 335 -29.86 0.99 -0.49
CA GLU A 335 -30.62 0.60 -1.68
C GLU A 335 -30.04 -0.69 -2.29
N LYS A 336 -30.91 -1.53 -2.84
CA LYS A 336 -30.53 -2.84 -3.43
C LYS A 336 -29.46 -2.75 -4.51
N LYS A 337 -29.36 -1.62 -5.23
CA LYS A 337 -28.32 -1.40 -6.26
C LYS A 337 -26.89 -1.38 -5.72
N PHE A 338 -26.72 -1.16 -4.42
CA PHE A 338 -25.41 -1.15 -3.73
C PHE A 338 -25.09 -2.48 -3.06
N ILE A 339 -25.96 -3.50 -3.20
CA ILE A 339 -25.82 -4.78 -2.53
C ILE A 339 -25.66 -5.87 -3.58
N GLY A 340 -24.51 -6.56 -3.55
CA GLY A 340 -24.22 -7.64 -4.50
C GLY A 340 -23.07 -8.53 -4.06
N GLY A 341 -22.81 -9.56 -4.86
CA GLY A 341 -21.72 -10.52 -4.64
C GLY A 341 -20.47 -10.23 -5.46
N ASP A 342 -20.51 -9.24 -6.36
CA ASP A 342 -19.41 -8.94 -7.27
C ASP A 342 -18.30 -8.14 -6.59
N ILE A 343 -17.12 -8.16 -7.20
CA ILE A 343 -15.97 -7.40 -6.70
C ILE A 343 -16.25 -5.89 -6.73
N GLY A 344 -16.14 -5.24 -5.57
CA GLY A 344 -16.36 -3.81 -5.42
C GLY A 344 -17.79 -3.40 -5.08
N LEU A 345 -18.71 -4.37 -4.88
CA LEU A 345 -20.06 -4.15 -4.35
C LEU A 345 -20.18 -4.55 -2.89
#